data_0e7e4a7dfeacbb51093f5fe021cb09c3
#
_entry.id   0e7e4a7dfeacbb51093f5fe021cb09c3
#
_cell.length_a   1.000
_cell.length_b   1.000
_cell.length_c   1.000
_cell.angle_alpha   90.00
_cell.angle_beta   90.00
_cell.angle_gamma   90.00
#
_symmetry.space_group_name_H-M   'P 1'
#
loop_
_entity.id
_entity.type
_entity.pdbx_description
1 polymer ?
#
loop_
_entity_poly.entity_id
_entity_poly.type
_entity_poly.pdbx_seq_one_letter_code
_entity_poly.pdbx_strand_id
1 'polypeptide(L)'
;MIILSVGMPRAGSGWYYNLTNDLMLASGAQDTRQIRQRYHLQGILTEVNCNIGALTPRRLLAVLVPSLMGNVFVIKAHAGPTPLGSFLIRRGLIQPTYIFRDPRDAMLSAMENGQRARQRGQPNAFSHLTDFDRALNFMLAHLRIWEAWMMCQEALHTRYEDMLTDYDAETDRLLAFLGLDRDNAELIPVISNYRPENARPDQKGLHFSQGVIGRFRNKMDLEQQETLERTFGPYLERMGYKD
;
A
#
# COMPACT_ATOMS: atom_id res chain seq x y z
N MET A 1 4.26 -7.61 -17.93
CA MET A 1 4.93 -7.00 -16.75
C MET A 1 3.95 -6.87 -15.60
N ILE A 2 4.39 -7.05 -14.36
CA ILE A 2 3.55 -6.92 -13.16
C ILE A 2 3.96 -5.64 -12.43
N ILE A 3 3.00 -4.73 -12.19
CA ILE A 3 3.19 -3.64 -11.23
C ILE A 3 2.74 -4.14 -9.86
N LEU A 4 3.65 -4.15 -8.89
CA LEU A 4 3.38 -4.64 -7.54
C LEU A 4 3.22 -3.45 -6.59
N SER A 5 1.98 -3.04 -6.32
CA SER A 5 1.68 -1.98 -5.36
C SER A 5 1.70 -2.54 -3.94
N VAL A 6 2.79 -2.30 -3.24
CA VAL A 6 2.98 -2.72 -1.85
C VAL A 6 2.73 -1.55 -0.92
N GLY A 7 2.25 -1.83 0.28
CA GLY A 7 2.12 -0.77 1.28
C GLY A 7 2.08 -1.27 2.70
N MET A 8 2.59 -0.45 3.61
CA MET A 8 2.36 -0.64 5.03
C MET A 8 0.84 -0.63 5.31
N PRO A 9 0.31 -1.51 6.15
CA PRO A 9 -1.09 -1.46 6.54
C PRO A 9 -1.46 -0.07 7.10
N ARG A 10 -2.61 0.45 6.66
CA ARG A 10 -3.12 1.78 7.08
C ARG A 10 -2.30 3.00 6.63
N ALA A 11 -1.36 2.82 5.73
CA ALA A 11 -0.59 3.89 5.08
C ALA A 11 -1.23 4.40 3.77
N GLY A 12 -2.55 4.35 3.62
CA GLY A 12 -3.19 4.76 2.36
C GLY A 12 -2.99 3.77 1.20
N SER A 13 -2.53 2.54 1.49
CA SER A 13 -2.20 1.54 0.47
C SER A 13 -3.37 1.14 -0.45
N GLY A 14 -4.62 1.33 -0.02
CA GLY A 14 -5.80 1.17 -0.86
C GLY A 14 -5.92 2.29 -1.89
N TRP A 15 -5.76 3.51 -1.44
CA TRP A 15 -5.78 4.71 -2.27
C TRP A 15 -4.66 4.67 -3.32
N TYR A 16 -3.42 4.41 -2.88
CA TYR A 16 -2.26 4.35 -3.75
C TYR A 16 -2.35 3.20 -4.79
N TYR A 17 -2.84 2.02 -4.37
CA TYR A 17 -3.09 0.91 -5.29
C TYR A 17 -4.14 1.29 -6.35
N ASN A 18 -5.26 1.91 -5.95
CA ASN A 18 -6.31 2.28 -6.89
C ASN A 18 -5.81 3.37 -7.86
N LEU A 19 -5.10 4.39 -7.38
CA LEU A 19 -4.45 5.38 -8.25
C LEU A 19 -3.53 4.69 -9.27
N THR A 20 -2.60 3.85 -8.82
CA THR A 20 -1.67 3.13 -9.69
C THR A 20 -2.42 2.25 -10.70
N ASN A 21 -3.45 1.52 -10.24
CA ASN A 21 -4.25 0.65 -11.10
C ASN A 21 -4.99 1.45 -12.18
N ASP A 22 -5.63 2.55 -11.81
CA ASP A 22 -6.46 3.32 -12.74
C ASP A 22 -5.60 4.12 -13.73
N LEU A 23 -4.41 4.59 -13.33
CA LEU A 23 -3.41 5.15 -14.24
C LEU A 23 -2.95 4.11 -15.28
N MET A 24 -2.65 2.90 -14.83
CA MET A 24 -2.24 1.82 -15.72
C MET A 24 -3.38 1.38 -16.65
N LEU A 25 -4.63 1.31 -16.17
CA LEU A 25 -5.79 1.02 -17.00
C LEU A 25 -6.00 2.10 -18.07
N ALA A 26 -5.95 3.37 -17.72
CA ALA A 26 -6.07 4.49 -18.64
C ALA A 26 -4.93 4.50 -19.69
N SER A 27 -3.77 3.95 -19.36
CA SER A 27 -2.65 3.78 -20.30
C SER A 27 -2.72 2.49 -21.16
N GLY A 28 -3.81 1.70 -21.05
CA GLY A 28 -4.03 0.49 -21.85
C GLY A 28 -3.59 -0.83 -21.21
N ALA A 29 -3.21 -0.83 -19.92
CA ALA A 29 -2.95 -2.07 -19.19
C ALA A 29 -4.26 -2.87 -18.98
N GLN A 30 -4.13 -4.17 -18.66
CA GLN A 30 -5.27 -5.05 -18.44
C GLN A 30 -5.81 -4.95 -17.02
N ASP A 31 -7.15 -5.01 -16.87
CA ASP A 31 -7.78 -5.11 -15.56
C ASP A 31 -7.38 -6.43 -14.88
N THR A 32 -6.76 -6.32 -13.72
CA THR A 32 -6.33 -7.48 -12.92
C THR A 32 -7.49 -8.38 -12.52
N ARG A 33 -8.72 -7.86 -12.40
CA ARG A 33 -9.91 -8.67 -12.12
C ARG A 33 -10.25 -9.58 -13.28
N GLN A 34 -10.09 -9.11 -14.53
CA GLN A 34 -10.23 -9.92 -15.73
C GLN A 34 -9.10 -10.95 -15.85
N ILE A 35 -7.85 -10.55 -15.59
CA ILE A 35 -6.70 -11.46 -15.51
C ILE A 35 -6.96 -12.56 -14.46
N ARG A 36 -7.44 -12.19 -13.28
CA ARG A 36 -7.79 -13.13 -12.20
C ARG A 36 -8.81 -14.19 -12.64
N GLN A 37 -9.82 -13.78 -13.39
CA GLN A 37 -10.85 -14.70 -13.93
C GLN A 37 -10.28 -15.56 -15.06
N ARG A 38 -9.67 -14.95 -16.07
CA ARG A 38 -9.14 -15.62 -17.26
C ARG A 38 -8.11 -16.68 -16.98
N TYR A 39 -7.24 -16.44 -15.96
CA TYR A 39 -6.15 -17.34 -15.58
C TYR A 39 -6.41 -18.13 -14.30
N HIS A 40 -7.65 -18.18 -13.84
CA HIS A 40 -8.08 -18.95 -12.65
C HIS A 40 -7.26 -18.63 -11.38
N LEU A 41 -6.99 -17.33 -11.13
CA LEU A 41 -6.19 -16.87 -9.99
C LEU A 41 -7.03 -16.53 -8.74
N GLN A 42 -8.26 -17.05 -8.62
CA GLN A 42 -9.17 -16.76 -7.49
C GLN A 42 -8.61 -17.23 -6.14
N GLY A 43 -7.82 -18.30 -6.11
CA GLY A 43 -7.12 -18.77 -4.91
C GLY A 43 -5.80 -18.02 -4.60
N ILE A 44 -5.38 -17.09 -5.47
CA ILE A 44 -4.11 -16.35 -5.38
C ILE A 44 -4.36 -14.87 -5.10
N LEU A 45 -5.28 -14.25 -5.84
CA LEU A 45 -5.62 -12.83 -5.76
C LEU A 45 -7.00 -12.66 -5.12
N THR A 46 -7.12 -11.73 -4.18
CA THR A 46 -8.42 -11.35 -3.61
C THR A 46 -9.31 -10.67 -4.67
N GLU A 47 -10.62 -10.67 -4.44
CA GLU A 47 -11.58 -10.12 -5.40
C GLU A 47 -11.50 -8.59 -5.53
N VAL A 48 -11.52 -7.89 -4.41
CA VAL A 48 -11.68 -6.42 -4.41
C VAL A 48 -10.41 -5.70 -4.82
N ASN A 49 -9.30 -6.02 -4.16
CA ASN A 49 -8.05 -5.26 -4.31
C ASN A 49 -6.96 -6.07 -5.02
N CYS A 50 -7.28 -7.23 -5.61
CA CYS A 50 -6.31 -8.11 -6.25
C CYS A 50 -5.04 -8.33 -5.41
N ASN A 51 -5.24 -8.47 -4.07
CA ASN A 51 -4.13 -8.65 -3.14
C ASN A 51 -3.62 -10.08 -3.23
N ILE A 52 -2.32 -10.21 -3.50
CA ILE A 52 -1.65 -11.53 -3.59
C ILE A 52 -1.38 -12.15 -2.21
N GLY A 53 -1.49 -11.37 -1.12
CA GLY A 53 -1.13 -11.83 0.22
C GLY A 53 0.39 -11.98 0.37
N ALA A 54 0.87 -13.20 0.55
CA ALA A 54 2.30 -13.51 0.66
C ALA A 54 2.96 -13.67 -0.72
N LEU A 55 4.21 -13.21 -0.88
CA LEU A 55 5.00 -13.34 -2.11
C LEU A 55 5.71 -14.70 -2.18
N THR A 56 4.97 -15.80 -1.96
CA THR A 56 5.51 -17.16 -2.03
C THR A 56 5.84 -17.55 -3.49
N PRO A 57 6.79 -18.47 -3.72
CA PRO A 57 7.13 -18.91 -5.07
C PRO A 57 5.92 -19.38 -5.88
N ARG A 58 5.03 -20.17 -5.27
CA ARG A 58 3.81 -20.66 -5.93
C ARG A 58 2.92 -19.50 -6.41
N ARG A 59 2.71 -18.45 -5.57
CA ARG A 59 1.87 -17.32 -5.91
C ARG A 59 2.52 -16.43 -6.95
N LEU A 60 3.82 -16.17 -6.82
CA LEU A 60 4.57 -15.37 -7.80
C LEU A 60 4.58 -16.03 -9.16
N LEU A 61 4.87 -17.34 -9.25
CA LEU A 61 4.86 -18.07 -10.50
C LEU A 61 3.46 -18.07 -11.14
N ALA A 62 2.39 -18.19 -10.34
CA ALA A 62 1.03 -18.15 -10.87
C ALA A 62 0.68 -16.81 -11.53
N VAL A 63 1.05 -15.68 -10.91
CA VAL A 63 0.80 -14.34 -11.50
C VAL A 63 1.79 -13.99 -12.61
N LEU A 64 2.93 -14.66 -12.67
CA LEU A 64 3.92 -14.46 -13.72
C LEU A 64 3.43 -15.02 -15.07
N VAL A 65 2.63 -16.10 -15.08
CA VAL A 65 2.11 -16.70 -16.32
C VAL A 65 1.39 -15.68 -17.21
N PRO A 66 0.35 -14.96 -16.75
CA PRO A 66 -0.31 -13.95 -17.60
C PRO A 66 0.67 -12.83 -18.02
N SER A 67 1.61 -12.45 -17.16
CA SER A 67 2.60 -11.43 -17.49
C SER A 67 3.51 -11.86 -18.65
N LEU A 68 4.01 -13.10 -18.65
CA LEU A 68 4.82 -13.66 -19.72
C LEU A 68 4.03 -13.82 -21.03
N MET A 69 2.70 -13.85 -20.96
CA MET A 69 1.82 -13.84 -22.15
C MET A 69 1.52 -12.42 -22.66
N GLY A 70 2.30 -11.42 -22.27
CA GLY A 70 2.21 -10.05 -22.75
C GLY A 70 1.26 -9.14 -21.96
N ASN A 71 0.61 -9.63 -20.90
CA ASN A 71 -0.26 -8.77 -20.12
C ASN A 71 0.53 -7.88 -19.15
N VAL A 72 0.12 -6.60 -19.04
CA VAL A 72 0.59 -5.65 -18.02
C VAL A 72 -0.57 -5.37 -17.08
N PHE A 73 -0.37 -5.54 -15.77
CA PHE A 73 -1.44 -5.40 -14.79
C PHE A 73 -0.89 -5.09 -13.38
N VAL A 74 -1.75 -4.56 -12.50
CA VAL A 74 -1.39 -4.11 -11.16
C VAL A 74 -1.94 -5.06 -10.11
N ILE A 75 -1.08 -5.60 -9.23
CA ILE A 75 -1.50 -6.38 -8.06
C ILE A 75 -1.09 -5.69 -6.77
N LYS A 76 -1.80 -6.00 -5.68
CA LYS A 76 -1.52 -5.44 -4.36
C LYS A 76 -0.81 -6.45 -3.45
N ALA A 77 0.03 -5.94 -2.53
CA ALA A 77 0.59 -6.73 -1.43
C ALA A 77 0.77 -5.91 -0.15
N HIS A 78 0.98 -6.63 0.97
CA HIS A 78 1.47 -6.08 2.25
C HIS A 78 2.66 -6.88 2.77
N ALA A 79 3.08 -7.91 2.02
CA ALA A 79 4.17 -8.80 2.39
C ALA A 79 5.53 -8.19 2.09
N GLY A 80 6.54 -8.63 2.82
CA GLY A 80 7.95 -8.32 2.53
C GLY A 80 8.44 -9.00 1.25
N PRO A 81 9.55 -8.49 0.67
CA PRO A 81 10.18 -9.13 -0.48
C PRO A 81 10.69 -10.53 -0.11
N THR A 82 10.66 -11.43 -1.08
CA THR A 82 11.20 -12.78 -0.93
C THR A 82 12.36 -12.98 -1.91
N PRO A 83 13.24 -13.98 -1.74
CA PRO A 83 14.35 -14.20 -2.66
C PRO A 83 13.90 -14.30 -4.12
N LEU A 84 12.83 -15.05 -4.42
CA LEU A 84 12.28 -15.13 -5.77
C LEU A 84 11.68 -13.78 -6.21
N GLY A 85 10.94 -13.09 -5.34
CA GLY A 85 10.39 -11.75 -5.62
C GLY A 85 11.50 -10.77 -6.00
N SER A 86 12.57 -10.69 -5.19
CA SER A 86 13.74 -9.85 -5.47
C SER A 86 14.45 -10.21 -6.77
N PHE A 87 14.54 -11.50 -7.09
CA PHE A 87 15.08 -11.95 -8.38
C PHE A 87 14.23 -11.45 -9.55
N LEU A 88 12.90 -11.61 -9.47
CA LEU A 88 11.98 -11.17 -10.54
C LEU A 88 11.96 -9.64 -10.69
N ILE A 89 12.11 -8.90 -9.60
CA ILE A 89 12.24 -7.43 -9.60
C ILE A 89 13.52 -7.02 -10.34
N ARG A 90 14.66 -7.54 -9.95
CA ARG A 90 15.95 -7.25 -10.64
C ARG A 90 15.96 -7.65 -12.12
N ARG A 91 15.11 -8.57 -12.54
CA ARG A 91 14.92 -8.95 -13.96
C ARG A 91 13.89 -8.08 -14.69
N GLY A 92 13.30 -7.08 -14.04
CA GLY A 92 12.29 -6.20 -14.64
C GLY A 92 10.95 -6.89 -14.93
N LEU A 93 10.70 -8.08 -14.37
CA LEU A 93 9.44 -8.80 -14.53
C LEU A 93 8.35 -8.31 -13.56
N ILE A 94 8.79 -7.76 -12.43
CA ILE A 94 7.96 -7.11 -11.42
C ILE A 94 8.54 -5.73 -11.16
N GLN A 95 7.70 -4.71 -11.22
CA GLN A 95 8.03 -3.32 -10.92
C GLN A 95 7.30 -2.92 -9.63
N PRO A 96 8.00 -2.81 -8.49
CA PRO A 96 7.38 -2.58 -7.20
C PRO A 96 7.27 -1.10 -6.86
N THR A 97 6.15 -0.71 -6.24
CA THR A 97 6.01 0.52 -5.48
C THR A 97 5.78 0.20 -4.02
N TYR A 98 6.22 1.04 -3.11
CA TYR A 98 6.01 0.86 -1.67
C TYR A 98 5.58 2.15 -0.99
N ILE A 99 4.35 2.19 -0.47
CA ILE A 99 3.86 3.31 0.32
C ILE A 99 3.94 3.00 1.82
N PHE A 100 4.44 3.96 2.60
CA PHE A 100 4.55 3.89 4.06
C PHE A 100 4.04 5.18 4.72
N ARG A 101 3.83 5.12 6.02
CA ARG A 101 3.28 6.20 6.82
C ARG A 101 3.94 6.20 8.19
N ASP A 102 3.82 7.32 8.93
CA ASP A 102 4.16 7.36 10.36
C ASP A 102 3.52 6.15 11.08
N PRO A 103 4.35 5.23 11.63
CA PRO A 103 3.85 4.00 12.23
C PRO A 103 2.96 4.24 13.45
N ARG A 104 3.11 5.38 14.15
CA ARG A 104 2.27 5.78 15.29
C ARG A 104 0.83 6.01 14.82
N ASP A 105 0.65 6.75 13.73
CA ASP A 105 -0.66 7.00 13.09
C ASP A 105 -1.23 5.77 12.40
N ALA A 106 -0.38 4.97 11.77
CA ALA A 106 -0.80 3.73 11.11
C ALA A 106 -1.31 2.70 12.13
N MET A 107 -0.62 2.57 13.27
CA MET A 107 -1.02 1.72 14.40
C MET A 107 -2.38 2.16 14.97
N LEU A 108 -2.54 3.44 15.29
CA LEU A 108 -3.81 4.01 15.77
C LEU A 108 -4.96 3.71 14.78
N SER A 109 -4.71 3.95 13.50
CA SER A 109 -5.70 3.70 12.45
C SER A 109 -6.06 2.21 12.32
N ALA A 110 -5.12 1.30 12.57
CA ALA A 110 -5.38 -0.14 12.56
C ALA A 110 -6.24 -0.56 13.74
N MET A 111 -5.94 -0.07 14.96
CA MET A 111 -6.73 -0.31 16.16
C MET A 111 -8.19 0.17 16.00
N GLU A 112 -8.38 1.42 15.56
CA GLU A 112 -9.71 1.99 15.32
C GLU A 112 -10.50 1.20 14.25
N ASN A 113 -9.83 0.75 13.20
CA ASN A 113 -10.46 -0.04 12.15
C ASN A 113 -10.91 -1.42 12.66
N GLY A 114 -10.06 -2.08 13.45
CA GLY A 114 -10.40 -3.35 14.10
C GLY A 114 -11.55 -3.21 15.10
N GLN A 115 -11.54 -2.14 15.89
CA GLN A 115 -12.63 -1.84 16.84
C GLN A 115 -13.97 -1.63 16.12
N ARG A 116 -14.00 -0.79 15.08
CA ARG A 116 -15.22 -0.58 14.27
C ARG A 116 -15.73 -1.87 13.63
N ALA A 117 -14.83 -2.74 13.15
CA ALA A 117 -15.20 -4.01 12.56
C ALA A 117 -15.85 -4.97 13.58
N ARG A 118 -15.29 -5.04 14.79
CA ARG A 118 -15.89 -5.82 15.91
C ARG A 118 -17.27 -5.28 16.29
N GLN A 119 -17.40 -3.95 16.42
CA GLN A 119 -18.69 -3.30 16.78
C GLN A 119 -19.79 -3.55 15.74
N ARG A 120 -19.42 -3.70 14.47
CA ARG A 120 -20.37 -4.02 13.37
C ARG A 120 -20.63 -5.52 13.21
N GLY A 121 -20.01 -6.38 14.00
CA GLY A 121 -20.09 -7.83 13.83
C GLY A 121 -19.46 -8.35 12.52
N GLN A 122 -18.59 -7.58 11.88
CA GLN A 122 -17.93 -7.89 10.61
C GLN A 122 -16.41 -7.92 10.80
N PRO A 123 -15.83 -8.98 11.37
CA PRO A 123 -14.41 -9.07 11.64
C PRO A 123 -13.55 -8.88 10.38
N ASN A 124 -12.44 -8.16 10.52
CA ASN A 124 -11.47 -7.95 9.45
C ASN A 124 -10.04 -8.27 9.93
N ALA A 125 -9.05 -8.02 9.07
CA ALA A 125 -7.65 -8.29 9.35
C ALA A 125 -7.08 -7.58 10.61
N PHE A 126 -7.75 -6.54 11.12
CA PHE A 126 -7.32 -5.77 12.30
C PHE A 126 -8.15 -6.09 13.55
N SER A 127 -9.16 -6.95 13.45
CA SER A 127 -10.07 -7.27 14.57
C SER A 127 -9.38 -7.96 15.76
N HIS A 128 -8.19 -8.53 15.54
CA HIS A 128 -7.36 -9.12 16.59
C HIS A 128 -6.56 -8.09 17.41
N LEU A 129 -6.48 -6.83 16.94
CA LEU A 129 -5.79 -5.73 17.63
C LEU A 129 -6.73 -5.16 18.71
N THR A 130 -6.87 -5.90 19.81
CA THR A 130 -7.81 -5.58 20.89
C THR A 130 -7.24 -4.62 21.93
N ASP A 131 -5.92 -4.53 22.00
CA ASP A 131 -5.17 -3.76 22.97
C ASP A 131 -3.92 -3.13 22.34
N PHE A 132 -3.26 -2.27 23.11
CA PHE A 132 -2.09 -1.52 22.66
C PHE A 132 -0.90 -2.44 22.32
N ASP A 133 -0.61 -3.45 23.16
CA ASP A 133 0.54 -4.33 22.98
C ASP A 133 0.43 -5.18 21.70
N ARG A 134 -0.76 -5.68 21.41
CA ARG A 134 -1.02 -6.41 20.16
C ARG A 134 -0.83 -5.51 18.95
N ALA A 135 -1.29 -4.26 19.03
CA ALA A 135 -1.12 -3.30 17.96
C ALA A 135 0.36 -2.89 17.79
N LEU A 136 1.09 -2.73 18.88
CA LEU A 136 2.52 -2.44 18.90
C LEU A 136 3.31 -3.56 18.21
N ASN A 137 3.07 -4.81 18.60
CA ASN A 137 3.73 -5.99 18.02
C ASN A 137 3.38 -6.16 16.53
N PHE A 138 2.13 -5.91 16.17
CA PHE A 138 1.68 -5.90 14.77
C PHE A 138 2.46 -4.86 13.96
N MET A 139 2.58 -3.63 14.47
CA MET A 139 3.28 -2.57 13.76
C MET A 139 4.80 -2.85 13.69
N LEU A 140 5.42 -3.37 14.73
CA LEU A 140 6.82 -3.80 14.70
C LEU A 140 7.11 -4.84 13.61
N ALA A 141 6.22 -5.80 13.41
CA ALA A 141 6.35 -6.75 12.32
C ALA A 141 6.31 -6.06 10.94
N HIS A 142 5.48 -5.02 10.78
CA HIS A 142 5.40 -4.24 9.55
C HIS A 142 6.55 -3.26 9.36
N LEU A 143 7.18 -2.78 10.43
CA LEU A 143 8.40 -1.99 10.34
C LEU A 143 9.58 -2.82 9.80
N ARG A 144 9.68 -4.11 10.18
CA ARG A 144 10.67 -5.02 9.58
C ARG A 144 10.41 -5.25 8.08
N ILE A 145 9.14 -5.29 7.67
CA ILE A 145 8.77 -5.35 6.24
C ILE A 145 9.15 -4.04 5.53
N TRP A 146 8.92 -2.91 6.18
CA TRP A 146 9.35 -1.61 5.68
C TRP A 146 10.88 -1.57 5.45
N GLU A 147 11.69 -2.00 6.43
CA GLU A 147 13.14 -2.07 6.26
C GLU A 147 13.55 -2.88 5.04
N ALA A 148 12.93 -4.05 4.85
CA ALA A 148 13.24 -4.92 3.73
C ALA A 148 12.90 -4.26 2.37
N TRP A 149 11.82 -3.48 2.31
CA TRP A 149 11.47 -2.72 1.09
C TRP A 149 12.37 -1.51 0.87
N MET A 150 12.83 -0.83 1.93
CA MET A 150 13.79 0.28 1.79
C MET A 150 15.14 -0.17 1.20
N MET A 151 15.49 -1.44 1.35
CA MET A 151 16.68 -2.02 0.70
C MET A 151 16.47 -2.38 -0.78
N CYS A 152 15.26 -2.33 -1.30
CA CYS A 152 14.94 -2.59 -2.71
C CYS A 152 15.09 -1.30 -3.51
N GLN A 153 16.23 -1.12 -4.17
CA GLN A 153 16.54 0.11 -4.94
C GLN A 153 15.65 0.26 -6.18
N GLU A 154 15.10 -0.84 -6.70
CA GLU A 154 14.19 -0.85 -7.84
C GLU A 154 12.76 -0.43 -7.47
N ALA A 155 12.45 -0.27 -6.16
CA ALA A 155 11.12 0.13 -5.72
C ALA A 155 10.97 1.65 -5.67
N LEU A 156 9.83 2.17 -6.12
CA LEU A 156 9.44 3.53 -5.83
C LEU A 156 8.93 3.62 -4.38
N HIS A 157 9.61 4.38 -3.54
CA HIS A 157 9.20 4.61 -2.16
C HIS A 157 8.44 5.92 -2.04
N THR A 158 7.24 5.87 -1.44
CA THR A 158 6.32 6.99 -1.29
C THR A 158 5.90 7.12 0.17
N ARG A 159 5.98 8.31 0.73
CA ARG A 159 5.39 8.61 2.04
C ARG A 159 3.92 9.00 1.85
N TYR A 160 3.06 8.48 2.71
CA TYR A 160 1.65 8.82 2.71
C TYR A 160 1.41 10.33 2.95
N GLU A 161 2.20 10.91 3.84
CA GLU A 161 2.13 12.33 4.16
C GLU A 161 2.48 13.21 2.96
N ASP A 162 3.49 12.84 2.18
CA ASP A 162 3.89 13.56 0.97
C ASP A 162 2.78 13.49 -0.10
N MET A 163 2.12 12.33 -0.23
CA MET A 163 0.91 12.20 -1.07
C MET A 163 -0.24 13.10 -0.63
N LEU A 164 -0.31 13.50 0.66
CA LEU A 164 -1.33 14.42 1.16
C LEU A 164 -0.95 15.89 0.97
N THR A 165 0.32 16.22 1.09
CA THR A 165 0.79 17.61 1.14
C THR A 165 1.38 18.09 -0.18
N ASP A 166 1.89 17.17 -1.00
CA ASP A 166 2.49 17.47 -2.33
C ASP A 166 2.06 16.41 -3.36
N TYR A 167 0.75 16.27 -3.53
CA TYR A 167 0.15 15.26 -4.40
C TYR A 167 0.67 15.29 -5.83
N ASP A 168 0.89 16.49 -6.39
CA ASP A 168 1.34 16.64 -7.77
C ASP A 168 2.75 16.09 -7.95
N ALA A 169 3.70 16.48 -7.09
CA ALA A 169 5.07 15.99 -7.16
C ALA A 169 5.15 14.46 -6.97
N GLU A 170 4.40 13.91 -6.00
CA GLU A 170 4.38 12.46 -5.78
C GLU A 170 3.70 11.69 -6.94
N THR A 171 2.66 12.28 -7.54
CA THR A 171 2.03 11.70 -8.73
C THR A 171 2.99 11.75 -9.93
N ASP A 172 3.74 12.82 -10.12
CA ASP A 172 4.76 12.93 -11.17
C ASP A 172 5.87 11.89 -11.01
N ARG A 173 6.32 11.66 -9.78
CA ARG A 173 7.28 10.58 -9.47
C ARG A 173 6.71 9.20 -9.83
N LEU A 174 5.42 8.97 -9.52
CA LEU A 174 4.74 7.72 -9.85
C LEU A 174 4.61 7.55 -11.37
N LEU A 175 4.18 8.59 -12.08
CA LEU A 175 4.06 8.56 -13.55
C LEU A 175 5.41 8.27 -14.22
N ALA A 176 6.45 9.00 -13.83
CA ALA A 176 7.80 8.78 -14.34
C ALA A 176 8.28 7.35 -14.06
N PHE A 177 8.04 6.82 -12.86
CA PHE A 177 8.39 5.45 -12.50
C PHE A 177 7.63 4.42 -13.34
N LEU A 178 6.35 4.65 -13.65
CA LEU A 178 5.53 3.79 -14.49
C LEU A 178 5.80 3.95 -15.99
N GLY A 179 6.61 4.94 -16.39
CA GLY A 179 6.85 5.28 -17.80
C GLY A 179 5.64 5.89 -18.49
N LEU A 180 4.81 6.62 -17.74
CA LEU A 180 3.59 7.27 -18.24
C LEU A 180 3.84 8.76 -18.48
N ASP A 181 3.27 9.28 -19.57
CA ASP A 181 3.33 10.70 -19.91
C ASP A 181 2.21 11.46 -19.18
N ARG A 182 2.58 12.46 -18.38
CA ARG A 182 1.64 13.31 -17.64
C ARG A 182 0.65 14.05 -18.57
N ASP A 183 1.08 14.40 -19.77
CA ASP A 183 0.27 15.16 -20.72
C ASP A 183 -0.72 14.27 -21.50
N ASN A 184 -0.73 12.96 -21.23
CA ASN A 184 -1.73 12.06 -21.79
C ASN A 184 -3.13 12.41 -21.25
N ALA A 185 -4.03 12.81 -22.14
CA ALA A 185 -5.39 13.26 -21.83
C ALA A 185 -6.21 12.23 -21.03
N GLU A 186 -5.95 10.92 -21.20
CA GLU A 186 -6.64 9.84 -20.48
C GLU A 186 -6.23 9.76 -19.00
N LEU A 187 -5.05 10.27 -18.63
CA LEU A 187 -4.55 10.25 -17.25
C LEU A 187 -5.05 11.43 -16.43
N ILE A 188 -5.33 12.57 -17.05
CA ILE A 188 -5.74 13.80 -16.35
C ILE A 188 -6.98 13.57 -15.47
N PRO A 189 -8.06 12.93 -15.91
CA PRO A 189 -9.23 12.66 -15.05
C PRO A 189 -8.89 11.72 -13.89
N VAL A 190 -8.02 10.73 -14.11
CA VAL A 190 -7.59 9.82 -13.06
C VAL A 190 -6.83 10.59 -11.98
N ILE A 191 -5.82 11.36 -12.37
CA ILE A 191 -5.02 12.18 -11.43
C ILE A 191 -5.94 13.11 -10.62
N SER A 192 -6.87 13.79 -11.27
CA SER A 192 -7.81 14.69 -10.61
C SER A 192 -8.71 13.97 -9.61
N ASN A 193 -9.23 12.79 -9.95
CA ASN A 193 -10.15 12.02 -9.09
C ASN A 193 -9.50 11.50 -7.80
N TYR A 194 -8.19 11.29 -7.82
CA TYR A 194 -7.44 10.77 -6.67
C TYR A 194 -6.80 11.86 -5.80
N ARG A 195 -7.01 13.15 -6.11
CA ARG A 195 -6.55 14.23 -5.25
C ARG A 195 -7.16 14.12 -3.85
N PRO A 196 -6.40 14.41 -2.77
CA PRO A 196 -6.90 14.33 -1.40
C PRO A 196 -8.20 15.09 -1.16
N GLU A 197 -8.35 16.28 -1.76
CA GLU A 197 -9.55 17.12 -1.68
C GLU A 197 -10.78 16.54 -2.39
N ASN A 198 -10.57 15.65 -3.37
CA ASN A 198 -11.63 14.98 -4.12
C ASN A 198 -11.98 13.59 -3.57
N ALA A 199 -11.28 13.13 -2.53
CA ALA A 199 -11.49 11.82 -1.93
C ALA A 199 -12.90 11.73 -1.30
N ARG A 200 -13.71 10.78 -1.79
CA ARG A 200 -15.07 10.54 -1.27
C ARG A 200 -15.05 9.41 -0.24
N PRO A 201 -15.70 9.58 0.94
CA PRO A 201 -15.70 8.58 2.01
C PRO A 201 -16.29 7.22 1.62
N ASP A 202 -17.16 7.18 0.61
CA ASP A 202 -17.92 6.02 0.13
C ASP A 202 -17.29 5.33 -1.09
N GLN A 203 -16.19 5.83 -1.60
CA GLN A 203 -15.52 5.26 -2.75
C GLN A 203 -14.95 3.87 -2.42
N LYS A 204 -15.48 2.85 -3.09
CA LYS A 204 -15.13 1.43 -2.86
C LYS A 204 -13.62 1.19 -2.98
N GLY A 205 -13.00 0.70 -1.89
CA GLY A 205 -11.55 0.46 -1.85
C GLY A 205 -10.69 1.64 -1.38
N LEU A 206 -11.22 2.84 -1.36
CA LEU A 206 -10.62 4.02 -0.73
C LEU A 206 -10.99 4.06 0.75
N HIS A 207 -10.13 3.50 1.59
CA HIS A 207 -10.27 3.65 3.04
C HIS A 207 -9.65 4.98 3.51
N PHE A 208 -9.97 6.06 2.83
CA PHE A 208 -9.57 7.41 3.18
C PHE A 208 -10.47 7.88 4.33
N SER A 209 -10.02 7.77 5.58
CA SER A 209 -10.91 8.08 6.70
C SER A 209 -10.88 9.56 7.10
N GLN A 210 -9.75 10.23 7.11
CA GLN A 210 -9.67 11.65 7.53
C GLN A 210 -8.47 12.44 6.95
N GLY A 211 -7.44 11.79 6.41
CA GLY A 211 -6.26 12.50 5.86
C GLY A 211 -5.47 13.32 6.90
N VAL A 212 -5.66 13.06 8.19
CA VAL A 212 -5.03 13.86 9.25
C VAL A 212 -3.73 13.20 9.70
N ILE A 213 -2.67 14.01 9.72
CA ILE A 213 -1.32 13.63 10.17
C ILE A 213 -1.19 13.91 11.67
N GLY A 214 -0.47 13.03 12.41
CA GLY A 214 -0.15 13.24 13.82
C GLY A 214 -1.31 13.00 14.79
N ARG A 215 -2.35 12.26 14.39
CA ARG A 215 -3.52 11.97 15.23
C ARG A 215 -3.18 11.24 16.52
N PHE A 216 -2.12 10.45 16.54
CA PHE A 216 -1.69 9.73 17.72
C PHE A 216 -1.42 10.66 18.91
N ARG A 217 -0.92 11.89 18.68
CA ARG A 217 -0.66 12.89 19.75
C ARG A 217 -1.88 13.24 20.58
N ASN A 218 -3.07 13.23 19.95
CA ASN A 218 -4.34 13.61 20.60
C ASN A 218 -5.19 12.39 21.02
N LYS A 219 -4.82 11.19 20.64
CA LYS A 219 -5.63 9.97 20.82
C LYS A 219 -5.00 8.94 21.74
N MET A 220 -3.69 9.03 21.94
CA MET A 220 -2.94 8.17 22.83
C MET A 220 -2.54 8.96 24.06
N ASP A 221 -2.54 8.30 25.22
CA ASP A 221 -2.05 8.90 26.48
C ASP A 221 -0.51 9.06 26.45
N LEU A 222 0.04 9.77 27.43
CA LEU A 222 1.47 10.08 27.47
C LEU A 222 2.33 8.81 27.59
N GLU A 223 1.91 7.83 28.38
CA GLU A 223 2.66 6.57 28.56
C GLU A 223 2.73 5.77 27.24
N GLN A 224 1.62 5.75 26.50
CA GLN A 224 1.58 5.14 25.16
C GLN A 224 2.49 5.88 24.18
N GLN A 225 2.46 7.22 24.17
CA GLN A 225 3.31 8.02 23.29
C GLN A 225 4.80 7.81 23.61
N GLU A 226 5.21 7.81 24.87
CA GLU A 226 6.58 7.51 25.30
C GLU A 226 7.02 6.10 24.91
N THR A 227 6.10 5.12 25.02
CA THR A 227 6.38 3.75 24.61
C THR A 227 6.57 3.65 23.09
N LEU A 228 5.76 4.36 22.29
CA LEU A 228 5.92 4.41 20.83
C LEU A 228 7.24 5.07 20.44
N GLU A 229 7.59 6.19 21.10
CA GLU A 229 8.85 6.90 20.81
C GLU A 229 10.07 6.02 21.13
N ARG A 230 10.08 5.38 22.28
CA ARG A 230 11.14 4.45 22.66
C ARG A 230 11.24 3.25 21.71
N THR A 231 10.08 2.70 21.27
CA THR A 231 10.03 1.46 20.50
C THR A 231 10.24 1.69 19.01
N PHE A 232 9.65 2.76 18.46
CA PHE A 232 9.75 3.10 17.04
C PHE A 232 10.84 4.11 16.73
N GLY A 233 11.43 4.78 17.71
CA GLY A 233 12.41 5.86 17.53
C GLY A 233 13.48 5.57 16.47
N PRO A 234 14.19 4.41 16.51
CA PRO A 234 15.16 4.06 15.47
C PRO A 234 14.59 3.97 14.05
N TYR A 235 13.30 3.64 13.91
CA TYR A 235 12.61 3.61 12.63
C TYR A 235 12.15 5.01 12.23
N LEU A 236 11.57 5.78 13.17
CA LEU A 236 11.05 7.12 12.93
C LEU A 236 12.14 8.05 12.36
N GLU A 237 13.34 8.00 12.92
CA GLU A 237 14.49 8.75 12.40
C GLU A 237 14.80 8.41 10.94
N ARG A 238 14.87 7.12 10.61
CA ARG A 238 15.17 6.63 9.25
C ARG A 238 14.02 6.86 8.27
N MET A 239 12.80 6.91 8.77
CA MET A 239 11.58 7.21 8.00
C MET A 239 11.37 8.72 7.77
N GLY A 240 12.14 9.58 8.44
CA GLY A 240 12.03 11.03 8.36
C GLY A 240 10.88 11.62 9.20
N TYR A 241 10.45 10.92 10.27
CA TYR A 241 9.43 11.39 11.22
C TYR A 241 10.10 11.83 12.54
N LYS A 242 11.01 12.81 12.46
CA LYS A 242 11.52 13.48 13.66
C LYS A 242 10.46 14.44 14.21
N ASP A 243 10.29 14.44 15.54
CA ASP A 243 9.56 15.49 16.25
C ASP A 243 10.39 16.78 16.33
#